data_323dc023e3c7c10679b1b8caaa9fa101
#
_entry.id   323dc023e3c7c10679b1b8caaa9fa101
#
_cell.length_a   1.000
_cell.length_b   1.000
_cell.length_c   1.000
_cell.angle_alpha   90.00
_cell.angle_beta   90.00
_cell.angle_gamma   90.00
#
_symmetry.space_group_name_H-M   'P 1'
#
loop_
_entity.id
_entity.type
_entity.pdbx_description
1 polymer ?
#
loop_
_entity_poly.entity_id
_entity_poly.type
_entity_poly.pdbx_seq_one_letter_code
_entity_poly.pdbx_strand_id
1 'polypeptide(L)'
;LWYAIVQKLKDGMVLIFDEAQHLNLKTIEVLRSFSDYFADRGQTLGICFIGNLDTVTKMGSQKAEFAQISNRTKQRKTYLRSQIQRSDIEKLFPILVQENKELELDFLLQTARTPQALRGAINLFSNAYDNEDYSYAGLVAMAKFMELEV
;
A
#
# COMPACT_ATOMS: atom_id res chain seq x y z
N LEU A 1 -28.61 2.81 -6.70
CA LEU A 1 -27.25 2.97 -6.17
C LEU A 1 -26.31 3.55 -7.24
N TRP A 2 -26.19 2.95 -8.45
CA TRP A 2 -25.32 3.40 -9.54
C TRP A 2 -25.53 4.89 -9.88
N TYR A 3 -26.77 5.31 -10.10
CA TYR A 3 -27.12 6.69 -10.45
C TYR A 3 -26.73 7.69 -9.35
N ALA A 4 -26.92 7.32 -8.09
CA ALA A 4 -26.56 8.18 -6.95
C ALA A 4 -25.04 8.37 -6.81
N ILE A 5 -24.24 7.36 -7.22
CA ILE A 5 -22.79 7.46 -7.22
C ILE A 5 -22.32 8.35 -8.38
N VAL A 6 -22.82 8.10 -9.59
CA VAL A 6 -22.43 8.86 -10.79
C VAL A 6 -22.69 10.36 -10.63
N GLN A 7 -23.79 10.75 -9.98
CA GLN A 7 -24.10 12.16 -9.74
C GLN A 7 -23.10 12.89 -8.82
N LYS A 8 -22.33 12.13 -8.02
CA LYS A 8 -21.29 12.69 -7.13
C LYS A 8 -19.92 12.71 -7.78
N LEU A 9 -19.73 11.99 -8.87
CA LEU A 9 -18.46 11.94 -9.59
C LEU A 9 -18.38 13.09 -10.58
N LYS A 10 -17.18 13.61 -10.76
CA LYS A 10 -16.88 14.71 -11.68
C LYS A 10 -15.73 14.31 -12.62
N ASP A 11 -15.63 15.01 -13.73
CA ASP A 11 -14.52 14.87 -14.66
C ASP A 11 -13.17 15.06 -13.96
N GLY A 12 -12.19 14.21 -14.30
CA GLY A 12 -10.84 14.22 -13.74
C GLY A 12 -10.70 13.58 -12.36
N MET A 13 -11.79 13.10 -11.73
CA MET A 13 -11.70 12.40 -10.44
C MET A 13 -11.04 11.03 -10.59
N VAL A 14 -10.45 10.57 -9.47
CA VAL A 14 -9.92 9.21 -9.32
C VAL A 14 -10.62 8.54 -8.15
N LEU A 15 -11.17 7.36 -8.41
CA LEU A 15 -11.68 6.46 -7.38
C LEU A 15 -10.55 5.53 -6.95
N ILE A 16 -10.30 5.46 -5.65
CA ILE A 16 -9.29 4.57 -5.08
C ILE A 16 -10.00 3.49 -4.27
N PHE A 17 -9.74 2.24 -4.61
CA PHE A 17 -10.24 1.07 -3.92
C PHE A 17 -9.09 0.36 -3.23
N ASP A 18 -9.06 0.46 -1.90
CA ASP A 18 -8.12 -0.28 -1.07
C ASP A 18 -8.62 -1.71 -0.82
N GLU A 19 -7.72 -2.61 -0.46
CA GLU A 19 -7.99 -4.04 -0.25
C GLU A 19 -8.71 -4.69 -1.45
N ALA A 20 -8.30 -4.33 -2.67
CA ALA A 20 -8.98 -4.71 -3.91
C ALA A 20 -9.01 -6.23 -4.17
N GLN A 21 -8.19 -7.05 -3.47
CA GLN A 21 -8.27 -8.51 -3.52
C GLN A 21 -9.63 -9.04 -3.05
N HIS A 22 -10.38 -8.28 -2.25
CA HIS A 22 -11.73 -8.64 -1.79
C HIS A 22 -12.84 -8.32 -2.79
N LEU A 23 -12.56 -7.52 -3.82
CA LEU A 23 -13.55 -7.21 -4.85
C LEU A 23 -13.83 -8.45 -5.70
N ASN A 24 -15.11 -8.74 -5.92
CA ASN A 24 -15.51 -9.75 -6.89
C ASN A 24 -15.56 -9.15 -8.30
N LEU A 25 -15.55 -10.02 -9.32
CA LEU A 25 -15.55 -9.62 -10.72
C LEU A 25 -16.73 -8.70 -11.05
N LYS A 26 -17.94 -9.04 -10.59
CA LYS A 26 -19.15 -8.26 -10.85
C LYS A 26 -19.02 -6.81 -10.34
N THR A 27 -18.42 -6.61 -9.17
CA THR A 27 -18.13 -5.28 -8.64
C THR A 27 -17.16 -4.53 -9.53
N ILE A 28 -16.07 -5.19 -9.97
CA ILE A 28 -15.07 -4.59 -10.85
C ILE A 28 -15.68 -4.18 -12.20
N GLU A 29 -16.59 -4.98 -12.76
CA GLU A 29 -17.31 -4.63 -13.99
C GLU A 29 -18.22 -3.41 -13.79
N VAL A 30 -18.92 -3.32 -12.67
CA VAL A 30 -19.71 -2.13 -12.32
C VAL A 30 -18.82 -0.89 -12.21
N LEU A 31 -17.65 -0.99 -11.57
CA LEU A 31 -16.70 0.12 -11.48
C LEU A 31 -16.19 0.53 -12.86
N ARG A 32 -15.89 -0.43 -13.72
CA ARG A 32 -15.54 -0.18 -15.11
C ARG A 32 -16.62 0.62 -15.84
N SER A 33 -17.89 0.29 -15.64
CA SER A 33 -18.99 1.00 -16.29
C SER A 33 -19.07 2.48 -15.92
N PHE A 34 -18.57 2.89 -14.75
CA PHE A 34 -18.42 4.30 -14.42
C PHE A 34 -17.38 4.99 -15.32
N SER A 35 -16.21 4.36 -15.50
CA SER A 35 -15.18 4.92 -16.40
C SER A 35 -15.67 5.01 -17.84
N ASP A 36 -16.37 3.98 -18.34
CA ASP A 36 -16.98 3.98 -19.68
C ASP A 36 -18.04 5.10 -19.81
N TYR A 37 -18.89 5.30 -18.81
CA TYR A 37 -19.90 6.37 -18.78
C TYR A 37 -19.30 7.77 -18.92
N PHE A 38 -18.14 8.02 -18.28
CA PHE A 38 -17.43 9.31 -18.40
C PHE A 38 -16.76 9.43 -19.77
N ALA A 39 -16.10 8.35 -20.25
CA ALA A 39 -15.43 8.34 -21.55
C ALA A 39 -16.40 8.63 -22.71
N ASP A 40 -17.61 8.08 -22.68
CA ASP A 40 -18.65 8.31 -23.68
C ASP A 40 -19.09 9.81 -23.76
N ARG A 41 -18.76 10.59 -22.74
CA ARG A 41 -19.04 12.04 -22.65
C ARG A 41 -17.83 12.91 -22.88
N GLY A 42 -16.71 12.32 -23.34
CA GLY A 42 -15.44 13.02 -23.49
C GLY A 42 -14.80 13.45 -22.19
N GLN A 43 -15.21 12.83 -21.08
CA GLN A 43 -14.73 13.07 -19.73
C GLN A 43 -13.83 11.92 -19.25
N THR A 44 -13.12 12.13 -18.16
CA THR A 44 -12.22 11.12 -17.58
C THR A 44 -12.60 10.78 -16.15
N LEU A 45 -12.60 9.49 -15.84
CA LEU A 45 -12.68 8.97 -14.48
C LEU A 45 -11.59 7.91 -14.31
N GLY A 46 -10.62 8.21 -13.43
CA GLY A 46 -9.57 7.25 -13.07
C GLY A 46 -10.08 6.25 -12.05
N ILE A 47 -9.60 5.00 -12.14
CA ILE A 47 -9.85 3.98 -11.14
C ILE A 47 -8.50 3.39 -10.73
N CYS A 48 -8.21 3.42 -9.43
CA CYS A 48 -7.00 2.86 -8.85
C CYS A 48 -7.37 1.72 -7.89
N PHE A 49 -6.78 0.56 -8.09
CA PHE A 49 -6.91 -0.58 -7.20
C PHE A 49 -5.62 -0.75 -6.41
N ILE A 50 -5.74 -0.75 -5.09
CA ILE A 50 -4.64 -1.02 -4.15
C ILE A 50 -4.96 -2.34 -3.44
N GLY A 51 -3.96 -3.19 -3.26
CA GLY A 51 -4.13 -4.46 -2.57
C GLY A 51 -2.84 -5.27 -2.53
N ASN A 52 -2.93 -6.48 -2.01
CA ASN A 52 -1.81 -7.42 -1.93
C ASN A 52 -1.51 -8.11 -3.27
N LEU A 53 -0.56 -9.04 -3.29
CA LEU A 53 -0.17 -9.77 -4.50
C LEU A 53 -1.32 -10.59 -5.13
N ASP A 54 -2.33 -10.99 -4.33
CA ASP A 54 -3.53 -11.68 -4.85
C ASP A 54 -4.34 -10.76 -5.77
N THR A 55 -4.32 -9.44 -5.52
CA THR A 55 -4.91 -8.45 -6.44
C THR A 55 -4.26 -8.52 -7.80
N VAL A 56 -2.92 -8.58 -7.86
CA VAL A 56 -2.17 -8.65 -9.12
C VAL A 56 -2.46 -9.96 -9.83
N THR A 57 -2.46 -11.09 -9.11
CA THR A 57 -2.75 -12.42 -9.63
C THR A 57 -4.18 -12.48 -10.18
N LYS A 58 -5.14 -11.96 -9.41
CA LYS A 58 -6.56 -11.95 -9.77
C LYS A 58 -6.84 -11.09 -11.01
N MET A 59 -6.30 -9.87 -11.03
CA MET A 59 -6.48 -8.93 -12.16
C MET A 59 -5.58 -9.22 -13.35
N GLY A 60 -4.49 -9.96 -13.17
CA GLY A 60 -3.60 -10.44 -14.22
C GLY A 60 -3.95 -11.81 -14.78
N SER A 61 -4.99 -12.46 -14.24
CA SER A 61 -5.38 -13.80 -14.70
C SER A 61 -5.81 -13.76 -16.16
N GLN A 62 -5.39 -14.78 -16.94
CA GLN A 62 -5.76 -14.94 -18.35
C GLN A 62 -7.22 -15.36 -18.57
N LYS A 63 -8.04 -15.44 -17.52
CA LYS A 63 -9.47 -15.67 -17.69
C LYS A 63 -10.04 -14.50 -18.51
N ALA A 64 -10.81 -14.83 -19.55
CA ALA A 64 -11.39 -13.86 -20.49
C ALA A 64 -12.07 -12.66 -19.79
N GLU A 65 -12.66 -12.91 -18.63
CA GLU A 65 -13.33 -11.92 -17.80
C GLU A 65 -12.39 -10.83 -17.26
N PHE A 66 -11.13 -11.20 -16.89
CA PHE A 66 -10.14 -10.25 -16.41
C PHE A 66 -9.26 -9.66 -17.52
N ALA A 67 -9.21 -10.31 -18.68
CA ALA A 67 -8.44 -9.83 -19.83
C ALA A 67 -8.86 -8.41 -20.26
N GLN A 68 -10.15 -8.13 -20.22
CA GLN A 68 -10.68 -6.80 -20.56
C GLN A 68 -10.21 -5.72 -19.58
N ILE A 69 -10.11 -6.04 -18.29
CA ILE A 69 -9.60 -5.11 -17.25
C ILE A 69 -8.11 -4.94 -17.44
N SER A 70 -7.39 -6.04 -17.65
CA SER A 70 -5.95 -6.05 -17.90
C SER A 70 -5.56 -5.16 -19.08
N ASN A 71 -6.28 -5.23 -20.18
CA ASN A 71 -6.02 -4.44 -21.41
C ASN A 71 -6.28 -2.94 -21.21
N ARG A 72 -7.12 -2.55 -20.27
CA ARG A 72 -7.40 -1.13 -19.94
C ARG A 72 -6.54 -0.58 -18.81
N THR A 73 -5.74 -1.42 -18.16
CA THR A 73 -4.84 -1.00 -17.09
C THR A 73 -3.64 -0.27 -17.67
N LYS A 74 -3.55 1.04 -17.47
CA LYS A 74 -2.46 1.87 -17.99
C LYS A 74 -1.16 1.71 -17.21
N GLN A 75 -1.27 1.51 -15.89
CA GLN A 75 -0.11 1.40 -15.00
C GLN A 75 -0.31 0.27 -13.99
N ARG A 76 0.78 -0.47 -13.76
CA ARG A 76 0.88 -1.46 -12.68
C ARG A 76 2.16 -1.19 -11.92
N LYS A 77 2.06 -1.10 -10.61
CA LYS A 77 3.20 -0.95 -9.72
C LYS A 77 3.12 -1.97 -8.60
N THR A 78 4.17 -2.73 -8.41
CA THR A 78 4.31 -3.66 -7.29
C THR A 78 5.40 -3.13 -6.38
N TYR A 79 5.10 -3.05 -5.09
CA TYR A 79 6.04 -2.66 -4.05
C TYR A 79 6.40 -3.91 -3.25
N LEU A 80 7.67 -4.32 -3.33
CA LEU A 80 8.19 -5.45 -2.58
C LEU A 80 8.95 -4.96 -1.35
N ARG A 81 8.86 -5.71 -0.26
CA ARG A 81 9.59 -5.42 0.99
C ARG A 81 11.10 -5.28 0.77
N SER A 82 11.66 -6.10 -0.12
CA SER A 82 13.06 -6.04 -0.52
C SER A 82 13.47 -4.73 -1.22
N GLN A 83 12.51 -3.97 -1.72
CA GLN A 83 12.73 -2.67 -2.38
C GLN A 83 12.74 -1.50 -1.41
N ILE A 84 12.39 -1.72 -0.13
CA ILE A 84 12.47 -0.68 0.90
C ILE A 84 13.92 -0.28 1.08
N GLN A 85 14.20 1.02 0.95
CA GLN A 85 15.53 1.60 1.02
C GLN A 85 15.73 2.35 2.34
N ARG A 86 16.98 2.62 2.67
CA ARG A 86 17.35 3.42 3.81
C ARG A 86 16.67 4.80 3.80
N SER A 87 16.62 5.44 2.65
CA SER A 87 15.94 6.74 2.46
C SER A 87 14.45 6.72 2.80
N ASP A 88 13.78 5.56 2.72
CA ASP A 88 12.38 5.44 3.12
C ASP A 88 12.25 5.43 4.64
N ILE A 89 13.17 4.75 5.33
CA ILE A 89 13.25 4.70 6.79
C ILE A 89 13.60 6.08 7.37
N GLU A 90 14.56 6.78 6.78
CA GLU A 90 14.94 8.14 7.18
C GLU A 90 13.78 9.13 7.11
N LYS A 91 12.93 9.01 6.09
CA LYS A 91 11.72 9.85 5.96
C LYS A 91 10.65 9.51 7.01
N LEU A 92 10.56 8.24 7.41
CA LEU A 92 9.60 7.80 8.43
C LEU A 92 10.04 8.16 9.85
N PHE A 93 11.34 8.16 10.11
CA PHE A 93 11.92 8.39 11.44
C PHE A 93 12.91 9.56 11.45
N PRO A 94 12.46 10.78 11.15
CA PRO A 94 13.35 11.95 11.03
C PRO A 94 14.08 12.28 12.34
N ILE A 95 13.53 11.92 13.49
CA ILE A 95 14.19 12.10 14.79
C ILE A 95 15.49 11.30 14.88
N LEU A 96 15.52 10.07 14.38
CA LEU A 96 16.73 9.25 14.38
C LEU A 96 17.82 9.83 13.47
N VAL A 97 17.42 10.46 12.36
CA VAL A 97 18.33 11.15 11.45
C VAL A 97 18.94 12.38 12.16
N GLN A 98 18.12 13.19 12.84
CA GLN A 98 18.56 14.37 13.56
C GLN A 98 19.53 14.03 14.70
N GLU A 99 19.34 12.90 15.35
CA GLU A 99 20.17 12.40 16.44
C GLU A 99 21.36 11.54 15.98
N ASN A 100 21.56 11.38 14.66
CA ASN A 100 22.62 10.55 14.05
C ASN A 100 22.60 9.09 14.54
N LYS A 101 21.41 8.51 14.71
CA LYS A 101 21.20 7.14 15.19
C LYS A 101 21.22 6.14 14.04
N GLU A 102 22.41 5.87 13.52
CA GLU A 102 22.62 5.03 12.34
C GLU A 102 22.23 3.55 12.57
N LEU A 103 22.61 3.01 13.75
CA LEU A 103 22.32 1.60 14.09
C LEU A 103 20.82 1.35 14.23
N GLU A 104 20.10 2.28 14.83
CA GLU A 104 18.64 2.24 14.99
C GLU A 104 17.93 2.29 13.64
N LEU A 105 18.39 3.18 12.75
CA LEU A 105 17.86 3.27 11.38
C LEU A 105 18.11 1.98 10.59
N ASP A 106 19.28 1.36 10.71
CA ASP A 106 19.58 0.08 10.06
C ASP A 106 18.74 -1.05 10.61
N PHE A 107 18.54 -1.09 11.92
CA PHE A 107 17.70 -2.09 12.55
C PHE A 107 16.23 -1.98 12.11
N LEU A 108 15.70 -0.76 12.03
CA LEU A 108 14.36 -0.52 11.51
C LEU A 108 14.23 -0.86 10.02
N LEU A 109 15.29 -0.66 9.23
CA LEU A 109 15.33 -1.10 7.84
C LEU A 109 15.26 -2.63 7.73
N GLN A 110 16.02 -3.35 8.56
CA GLN A 110 15.95 -4.82 8.62
C GLN A 110 14.54 -5.27 9.00
N THR A 111 13.95 -4.70 10.05
CA THR A 111 12.57 -4.98 10.48
C THR A 111 11.56 -4.72 9.35
N ALA A 112 11.69 -3.63 8.61
CA ALA A 112 10.80 -3.29 7.50
C ALA A 112 10.89 -4.28 6.32
N ARG A 113 11.99 -5.04 6.21
CA ARG A 113 12.16 -6.08 5.17
C ARG A 113 11.65 -7.46 5.59
N THR A 114 11.25 -7.63 6.85
CA THR A 114 10.61 -8.86 7.36
C THR A 114 9.14 -8.98 6.92
N PRO A 115 8.44 -10.08 7.24
CA PRO A 115 7.01 -10.22 6.94
C PRO A 115 6.12 -9.09 7.47
N GLN A 116 6.49 -8.46 8.58
CA GLN A 116 5.74 -7.36 9.20
C GLN A 116 5.84 -6.03 8.41
N ALA A 117 6.80 -5.94 7.48
CA ALA A 117 7.00 -4.81 6.57
C ALA A 117 7.16 -3.46 7.32
N LEU A 118 6.86 -2.35 6.64
CA LEU A 118 6.95 -1.00 7.24
C LEU A 118 6.08 -0.85 8.49
N ARG A 119 4.93 -1.54 8.55
CA ARG A 119 4.05 -1.50 9.74
C ARG A 119 4.76 -2.07 10.96
N GLY A 120 5.53 -3.16 10.80
CA GLY A 120 6.34 -3.71 11.89
C GLY A 120 7.37 -2.72 12.41
N ALA A 121 8.11 -2.07 11.52
CA ALA A 121 9.09 -1.05 11.90
C ALA A 121 8.45 0.17 12.58
N ILE A 122 7.30 0.64 12.09
CA ILE A 122 6.57 1.77 12.69
C ILE A 122 6.09 1.40 14.09
N ASN A 123 5.45 0.23 14.26
CA ASN A 123 4.93 -0.21 15.56
C ASN A 123 6.08 -0.44 16.55
N LEU A 124 7.19 -1.03 16.09
CA LEU A 124 8.37 -1.25 16.91
C LEU A 124 8.92 0.09 17.46
N PHE A 125 9.14 1.04 16.56
CA PHE A 125 9.64 2.36 16.95
C PHE A 125 8.65 3.10 17.87
N SER A 126 7.34 3.10 17.55
CA SER A 126 6.32 3.74 18.38
C SER A 126 6.32 3.18 19.79
N ASN A 127 6.31 1.85 19.94
CA ASN A 127 6.32 1.20 21.25
C ASN A 127 7.61 1.49 22.04
N ALA A 128 8.76 1.50 21.37
CA ALA A 128 10.03 1.84 21.99
C ALA A 128 10.08 3.32 22.43
N TYR A 129 9.53 4.21 21.61
CA TYR A 129 9.41 5.63 21.90
C TYR A 129 8.49 5.89 23.10
N ASP A 130 7.33 5.23 23.15
CA ASP A 130 6.37 5.34 24.24
C ASP A 130 6.93 4.79 25.56
N ASN A 131 7.88 3.84 25.51
CA ASN A 131 8.65 3.35 26.65
C ASN A 131 9.91 4.18 26.96
N GLU A 132 10.08 5.32 26.31
CA GLU A 132 11.20 6.24 26.52
C GLU A 132 12.60 5.64 26.24
N ASP A 133 12.68 4.48 25.56
CA ASP A 133 13.93 3.84 25.16
C ASP A 133 13.91 3.36 23.71
N TYR A 134 14.21 4.28 22.80
CA TYR A 134 14.40 4.00 21.39
C TYR A 134 15.88 3.93 20.97
N SER A 135 16.76 3.62 21.92
CA SER A 135 18.14 3.24 21.63
C SER A 135 18.17 1.90 20.87
N TYR A 136 19.29 1.58 20.26
CA TYR A 136 19.45 0.27 19.59
C TYR A 136 19.12 -0.89 20.54
N ALA A 137 19.60 -0.83 21.80
CA ALA A 137 19.29 -1.85 22.80
C ALA A 137 17.79 -1.91 23.15
N GLY A 138 17.15 -0.75 23.29
CA GLY A 138 15.70 -0.62 23.53
C GLY A 138 14.87 -1.18 22.36
N LEU A 139 15.25 -0.86 21.12
CA LEU A 139 14.60 -1.41 19.92
C LEU A 139 14.73 -2.94 19.86
N VAL A 140 15.92 -3.50 20.14
CA VAL A 140 16.13 -4.95 20.17
C VAL A 140 15.31 -5.61 21.28
N ALA A 141 15.24 -5.02 22.47
CA ALA A 141 14.42 -5.54 23.58
C ALA A 141 12.93 -5.50 23.21
N MET A 142 12.47 -4.38 22.63
CA MET A 142 11.08 -4.24 22.20
C MET A 142 10.73 -5.20 21.06
N ALA A 143 11.62 -5.43 20.08
CA ALA A 143 11.40 -6.40 19.02
C ALA A 143 11.20 -7.82 19.58
N LYS A 144 11.99 -8.22 20.58
CA LYS A 144 11.83 -9.49 21.29
C LYS A 144 10.50 -9.57 22.03
N PHE A 145 10.12 -8.50 22.72
CA PHE A 145 8.84 -8.42 23.43
C PHE A 145 7.64 -8.56 22.46
N MET A 146 7.76 -8.00 21.26
CA MET A 146 6.75 -8.05 20.20
C MET A 146 6.82 -9.34 19.37
N GLU A 147 7.74 -10.26 19.68
CA GLU A 147 7.96 -11.49 18.90
C GLU A 147 8.22 -11.24 17.40
N LEU A 148 8.93 -10.16 17.08
CA LEU A 148 9.29 -9.86 15.71
C LEU A 148 10.47 -10.72 15.25
N GLU A 149 10.35 -11.27 14.04
CA GLU A 149 11.44 -11.97 13.36
C GLU A 149 12.40 -10.91 12.76
N VAL A 150 13.48 -10.56 13.48
CA VAL A 150 14.49 -9.58 13.03
C VAL A 150 15.88 -10.17 13.12
#